data_5563ff82290dfc415f962f09b6ceddb9
#
_entry.id   5563ff82290dfc415f962f09b6ceddb9
#
_cell.length_a   1.000
_cell.length_b   1.000
_cell.length_c   1.000
_cell.angle_alpha   90.00
_cell.angle_beta   90.00
_cell.angle_gamma   90.00
#
_symmetry.space_group_name_H-M   'P 1'
#
loop_
_entity.id
_entity.type
_entity.pdbx_description
1 polymer ?
#
loop_
_entity_poly.entity_id
_entity_poly.type
_entity_poly.pdbx_seq_one_letter_code
_entity_poly.pdbx_strand_id
1 'polypeptide(L)'
;MSTSNNSKSEKNLKEHWNNVYTNNPKEKLGWFETDLSPMLNIINQTKLTKEARIINIGAGSTTLIDELINLNYSNLIATDISEIALKDLALRVGKENINTIVDDLTKPQLLKHIEPVDLWIDRAVLHFFTNPKEQKNYFELLSNTVKSNGYAILAQFNTNSAKFCSGLPVFQYNKELLEKQLGSSFTLIDSFNYTYTMPSGDKREYIYTLFKKK
;
A
#
# COMPACT_ATOMS: atom_id res chain seq x y z
N MET A 1 8.77 -46.24 -5.24
CA MET A 1 8.70 -45.08 -4.33
C MET A 1 8.51 -43.84 -5.18
N SER A 2 7.27 -43.38 -5.27
CA SER A 2 6.87 -42.26 -6.13
C SER A 2 6.90 -41.00 -5.30
N THR A 3 7.85 -40.10 -5.54
CA THR A 3 7.90 -38.76 -4.93
C THR A 3 6.92 -37.88 -5.68
N SER A 4 5.77 -37.67 -5.09
CA SER A 4 4.80 -36.69 -5.56
C SER A 4 5.38 -35.29 -5.36
N ASN A 5 5.82 -34.66 -6.45
CA ASN A 5 6.15 -33.25 -6.53
C ASN A 5 4.87 -32.43 -6.32
N ASN A 6 4.67 -31.92 -5.12
CA ASN A 6 3.65 -30.93 -4.80
C ASN A 6 4.19 -29.55 -5.16
N SER A 7 4.33 -29.25 -6.46
CA SER A 7 4.50 -27.89 -6.93
C SER A 7 3.14 -27.20 -6.89
N LYS A 8 2.78 -26.60 -5.72
CA LYS A 8 1.79 -25.53 -5.72
C LYS A 8 2.34 -24.46 -6.65
N SER A 9 1.71 -24.30 -7.82
CA SER A 9 2.03 -23.23 -8.76
C SER A 9 2.00 -21.90 -7.97
N GLU A 10 3.17 -21.23 -7.86
CA GLU A 10 3.22 -19.85 -7.37
C GLU A 10 2.24 -19.08 -8.25
N LYS A 11 1.15 -18.59 -7.63
CA LYS A 11 0.14 -17.80 -8.33
C LYS A 11 0.86 -16.58 -8.87
N ASN A 12 0.83 -16.38 -10.18
CA ASN A 12 1.42 -15.18 -10.78
C ASN A 12 0.63 -13.96 -10.31
N LEU A 13 1.12 -13.28 -9.27
CA LEU A 13 0.44 -12.14 -8.66
C LEU A 13 0.22 -11.00 -9.66
N LYS A 14 1.17 -10.76 -10.57
CA LYS A 14 1.03 -9.75 -11.61
C LYS A 14 -0.17 -10.05 -12.53
N GLU A 15 -0.28 -11.30 -12.98
CA GLU A 15 -1.39 -11.73 -13.82
C GLU A 15 -2.72 -11.65 -13.07
N HIS A 16 -2.75 -12.08 -11.79
CA HIS A 16 -3.93 -11.97 -10.96
C HIS A 16 -4.43 -10.52 -10.88
N TRP A 17 -3.57 -9.57 -10.53
CA TRP A 17 -3.95 -8.17 -10.37
C TRP A 17 -4.30 -7.51 -11.72
N ASN A 18 -3.56 -7.80 -12.78
CA ASN A 18 -3.91 -7.35 -14.12
C ASN A 18 -5.33 -7.80 -14.51
N ASN A 19 -5.67 -9.07 -14.27
CA ASN A 19 -7.02 -9.60 -14.54
C ASN A 19 -8.08 -8.93 -13.67
N VAL A 20 -7.80 -8.66 -12.39
CA VAL A 20 -8.73 -7.96 -11.51
C VAL A 20 -9.05 -6.56 -12.05
N TYR A 21 -8.02 -5.78 -12.40
CA TYR A 21 -8.22 -4.41 -12.91
C TYR A 21 -8.80 -4.36 -14.32
N THR A 22 -8.54 -5.36 -15.17
CA THR A 22 -9.14 -5.43 -16.51
C THR A 22 -10.63 -5.76 -16.46
N ASN A 23 -11.04 -6.68 -15.57
CA ASN A 23 -12.37 -7.27 -15.64
C ASN A 23 -13.38 -6.62 -14.67
N ASN A 24 -12.96 -5.67 -13.83
CA ASN A 24 -13.84 -5.06 -12.84
C ASN A 24 -13.81 -3.52 -12.95
N PRO A 25 -14.98 -2.87 -13.03
CA PRO A 25 -15.04 -1.42 -12.83
C PRO A 25 -14.46 -1.04 -11.48
N LYS A 26 -13.68 0.04 -11.43
CA LYS A 26 -12.97 0.45 -10.20
C LYS A 26 -13.92 0.67 -9.01
N GLU A 27 -15.12 1.17 -9.27
CA GLU A 27 -16.14 1.46 -8.26
C GLU A 27 -16.72 0.19 -7.61
N LYS A 28 -16.48 -0.99 -8.20
CA LYS A 28 -16.91 -2.30 -7.66
C LYS A 28 -15.77 -3.03 -6.92
N LEU A 29 -14.54 -2.51 -6.98
CA LEU A 29 -13.42 -3.12 -6.28
C LEU A 29 -13.60 -2.98 -4.76
N GLY A 30 -13.35 -4.06 -4.03
CA GLY A 30 -13.59 -4.10 -2.59
C GLY A 30 -12.78 -3.12 -1.76
N TRP A 31 -11.76 -2.49 -2.33
CA TRP A 31 -10.92 -1.47 -1.69
C TRP A 31 -11.14 -0.06 -2.24
N PHE A 32 -12.11 0.12 -3.15
CA PHE A 32 -12.42 1.42 -3.73
C PHE A 32 -13.06 2.32 -2.67
N GLU A 33 -12.43 3.45 -2.38
CA GLU A 33 -12.89 4.43 -1.38
C GLU A 33 -13.40 5.69 -2.04
N THR A 34 -14.53 6.19 -1.53
CA THR A 34 -15.06 7.53 -1.80
C THR A 34 -14.80 8.49 -0.66
N ASP A 35 -14.65 7.97 0.58
CA ASP A 35 -14.25 8.75 1.74
C ASP A 35 -12.77 8.53 2.05
N LEU A 36 -11.95 9.52 1.72
CA LEU A 36 -10.50 9.52 1.98
C LEU A 36 -10.14 10.19 3.30
N SER A 37 -11.13 10.67 4.06
CA SER A 37 -10.88 11.45 5.29
C SER A 37 -9.99 10.74 6.31
N PRO A 38 -10.07 9.41 6.56
CA PRO A 38 -9.16 8.75 7.47
C PRO A 38 -7.68 8.86 7.03
N MET A 39 -7.42 8.69 5.73
CA MET A 39 -6.08 8.78 5.18
C MET A 39 -5.57 10.24 5.15
N LEU A 40 -6.41 11.17 4.72
CA LEU A 40 -6.04 12.59 4.65
C LEU A 40 -5.78 13.18 6.04
N ASN A 41 -6.56 12.80 7.04
CA ASN A 41 -6.36 13.24 8.42
C ASN A 41 -5.01 12.79 8.98
N ILE A 42 -4.59 11.57 8.70
CA ILE A 42 -3.29 11.06 9.17
C ILE A 42 -2.13 11.67 8.35
N ILE A 43 -2.30 11.92 7.05
CA ILE A 43 -1.32 12.64 6.23
C ILE A 43 -1.11 14.06 6.77
N ASN A 44 -2.18 14.77 7.11
CA ASN A 44 -2.12 16.14 7.64
C ASN A 44 -1.32 16.26 8.94
N GLN A 45 -1.26 15.21 9.76
CA GLN A 45 -0.45 15.19 10.97
C GLN A 45 1.05 15.25 10.69
N THR A 46 1.50 14.83 9.50
CA THR A 46 2.92 14.87 9.10
C THR A 46 3.44 16.29 8.90
N LYS A 47 2.54 17.25 8.60
CA LYS A 47 2.86 18.65 8.27
C LYS A 47 3.90 18.79 7.15
N LEU A 48 3.93 17.85 6.23
CA LEU A 48 4.84 17.88 5.08
C LEU A 48 4.50 19.04 4.13
N THR A 49 5.52 19.61 3.52
CA THR A 49 5.35 20.64 2.48
C THR A 49 4.78 20.03 1.20
N LYS A 50 4.32 20.86 0.27
CA LYS A 50 3.71 20.40 -0.98
C LYS A 50 4.71 19.80 -1.97
N GLU A 51 5.99 20.07 -1.77
CA GLU A 51 7.13 19.53 -2.53
C GLU A 51 7.61 18.18 -1.98
N ALA A 52 7.07 17.73 -0.84
CA ALA A 52 7.44 16.46 -0.22
C ALA A 52 7.29 15.30 -1.21
N ARG A 53 8.30 14.44 -1.26
CA ARG A 53 8.31 13.25 -2.12
C ARG A 53 7.48 12.14 -1.47
N ILE A 54 6.32 11.84 -2.06
CA ILE A 54 5.34 10.89 -1.51
C ILE A 54 5.26 9.68 -2.43
N ILE A 55 5.36 8.48 -1.85
CA ILE A 55 5.10 7.23 -2.56
C ILE A 55 3.84 6.56 -2.04
N ASN A 56 2.93 6.22 -2.96
CA ASN A 56 1.75 5.41 -2.69
C ASN A 56 1.97 3.99 -3.20
N ILE A 57 1.98 3.04 -2.28
CA ILE A 57 2.25 1.62 -2.50
C ILE A 57 0.96 0.89 -2.87
N GLY A 58 1.01 0.08 -3.94
CA GLY A 58 -0.16 -0.61 -4.46
C GLY A 58 -1.26 0.38 -4.81
N ALA A 59 -0.89 1.44 -5.53
CA ALA A 59 -1.78 2.55 -5.83
C ALA A 59 -3.05 2.10 -6.56
N GLY A 60 -2.96 1.06 -7.38
CA GLY A 60 -4.12 0.48 -8.04
C GLY A 60 -4.98 1.53 -8.74
N SER A 61 -6.27 1.47 -8.46
CA SER A 61 -7.27 2.43 -8.94
C SER A 61 -7.63 3.52 -7.92
N THR A 62 -6.76 3.76 -6.91
CA THR A 62 -7.03 4.72 -5.82
C THR A 62 -7.34 6.12 -6.33
N THR A 63 -8.20 6.83 -5.60
CA THR A 63 -8.48 8.25 -5.78
C THR A 63 -7.62 9.13 -4.85
N LEU A 64 -6.78 8.53 -4.01
CA LEU A 64 -5.89 9.28 -3.11
C LEU A 64 -4.91 10.17 -3.88
N ILE A 65 -4.38 9.68 -5.01
CA ILE A 65 -3.47 10.46 -5.85
C ILE A 65 -4.15 11.70 -6.43
N ASP A 66 -5.41 11.57 -6.88
CA ASP A 66 -6.21 12.68 -7.39
C ASP A 66 -6.34 13.77 -6.31
N GLU A 67 -6.62 13.35 -5.07
CA GLU A 67 -6.79 14.29 -3.96
C GLU A 67 -5.46 14.93 -3.51
N LEU A 68 -4.35 14.18 -3.54
CA LEU A 68 -3.04 14.76 -3.25
C LEU A 68 -2.65 15.82 -4.29
N ILE A 69 -2.97 15.62 -5.58
CA ILE A 69 -2.79 16.62 -6.64
C ILE A 69 -3.67 17.85 -6.37
N ASN A 70 -4.97 17.66 -6.05
CA ASN A 70 -5.89 18.75 -5.70
C ASN A 70 -5.39 19.56 -4.49
N LEU A 71 -4.72 18.90 -3.56
CA LEU A 71 -4.05 19.53 -2.42
C LEU A 71 -2.69 20.15 -2.77
N ASN A 72 -2.32 20.22 -4.04
CA ASN A 72 -1.08 20.75 -4.59
C ASN A 72 0.21 20.03 -4.17
N TYR A 73 0.16 18.75 -3.85
CA TYR A 73 1.38 17.95 -3.75
C TYR A 73 1.92 17.69 -5.16
N SER A 74 3.20 17.99 -5.40
CA SER A 74 3.80 18.01 -6.75
C SER A 74 4.80 16.89 -7.02
N ASN A 75 5.18 16.10 -6.00
CA ASN A 75 6.21 15.08 -6.15
C ASN A 75 5.66 13.71 -5.73
N LEU A 76 4.78 13.17 -6.58
CA LEU A 76 4.02 11.96 -6.33
C LEU A 76 4.56 10.77 -7.11
N ILE A 77 4.69 9.64 -6.43
CA ILE A 77 5.06 8.34 -7.00
C ILE A 77 3.94 7.35 -6.69
N ALA A 78 3.47 6.65 -7.71
CA ALA A 78 2.57 5.52 -7.56
C ALA A 78 3.27 4.23 -7.97
N THR A 79 3.21 3.21 -7.14
CA THR A 79 3.70 1.89 -7.51
C THR A 79 2.61 0.84 -7.38
N ASP A 80 2.62 -0.11 -8.29
CA ASP A 80 1.76 -1.30 -8.28
C ASP A 80 2.45 -2.43 -9.04
N ILE A 81 2.07 -3.67 -8.77
CA ILE A 81 2.48 -4.82 -9.57
C ILE A 81 1.73 -4.87 -10.91
N SER A 82 0.53 -4.25 -10.97
CA SER A 82 -0.31 -4.15 -12.17
C SER A 82 0.04 -2.93 -13.00
N GLU A 83 0.59 -3.14 -14.17
CA GLU A 83 0.81 -2.09 -15.15
C GLU A 83 -0.50 -1.49 -15.70
N ILE A 84 -1.58 -2.28 -15.72
CA ILE A 84 -2.91 -1.85 -16.17
C ILE A 84 -3.44 -0.78 -15.21
N ALA A 85 -3.41 -1.05 -13.91
CA ALA A 85 -3.85 -0.11 -12.89
C ALA A 85 -3.08 1.22 -12.95
N LEU A 86 -1.75 1.16 -13.04
CA LEU A 86 -0.92 2.38 -13.12
C LEU A 86 -1.11 3.16 -14.43
N LYS A 87 -1.35 2.47 -15.55
CA LYS A 87 -1.67 3.12 -16.83
C LYS A 87 -2.98 3.89 -16.72
N ASP A 88 -4.01 3.28 -16.14
CA ASP A 88 -5.32 3.91 -15.98
C ASP A 88 -5.25 5.09 -15.01
N LEU A 89 -4.50 4.94 -13.91
CA LEU A 89 -4.22 6.03 -12.98
C LEU A 89 -3.55 7.21 -13.69
N ALA A 90 -2.45 6.97 -14.40
CA ALA A 90 -1.68 8.01 -15.07
C ALA A 90 -2.48 8.72 -16.20
N LEU A 91 -3.36 7.99 -16.90
CA LEU A 91 -4.27 8.58 -17.89
C LEU A 91 -5.31 9.49 -17.24
N ARG A 92 -5.79 9.12 -16.04
CA ARG A 92 -6.81 9.88 -15.31
C ARG A 92 -6.27 11.17 -14.72
N VAL A 93 -5.09 11.13 -14.10
CA VAL A 93 -4.52 12.28 -13.38
C VAL A 93 -3.57 13.13 -14.22
N GLY A 94 -3.23 12.69 -15.44
CA GLY A 94 -2.17 13.30 -16.27
C GLY A 94 -0.79 12.70 -15.96
N LYS A 95 -0.09 12.24 -16.99
CA LYS A 95 1.22 11.58 -16.84
C LYS A 95 2.30 12.51 -16.29
N GLU A 96 2.14 13.80 -16.51
CA GLU A 96 3.02 14.85 -16.02
C GLU A 96 2.92 15.09 -14.52
N ASN A 97 1.80 14.68 -13.90
CA ASN A 97 1.51 14.91 -12.49
C ASN A 97 1.98 13.78 -11.57
N ILE A 98 2.44 12.66 -12.15
CA ILE A 98 2.79 11.48 -11.37
C ILE A 98 3.90 10.66 -12.01
N ASN A 99 4.81 10.16 -11.18
CA ASN A 99 5.77 9.13 -11.58
C ASN A 99 5.22 7.74 -11.23
N THR A 100 5.12 6.84 -12.21
CA THR A 100 4.60 5.48 -12.02
C THR A 100 5.72 4.44 -12.09
N ILE A 101 5.74 3.49 -11.16
CA ILE A 101 6.73 2.42 -11.08
C ILE A 101 6.01 1.07 -10.99
N VAL A 102 6.11 0.25 -12.04
CA VAL A 102 5.63 -1.14 -12.00
C VAL A 102 6.69 -2.00 -11.34
N ASP A 103 6.41 -2.53 -10.15
CA ASP A 103 7.36 -3.37 -9.43
C ASP A 103 6.64 -4.37 -8.51
N ASP A 104 7.30 -5.50 -8.23
CA ASP A 104 6.85 -6.52 -7.30
C ASP A 104 7.55 -6.32 -5.94
N LEU A 105 6.80 -5.91 -4.93
CA LEU A 105 7.33 -5.66 -3.58
C LEU A 105 7.89 -6.92 -2.89
N THR A 106 7.54 -8.12 -3.35
CA THR A 106 8.13 -9.36 -2.84
C THR A 106 9.57 -9.57 -3.34
N LYS A 107 9.88 -9.00 -4.51
CA LYS A 107 11.18 -9.08 -5.19
C LYS A 107 11.51 -7.76 -5.90
N PRO A 108 11.57 -6.61 -5.16
CA PRO A 108 11.67 -5.31 -5.79
C PRO A 108 12.93 -5.18 -6.64
N GLN A 109 12.78 -4.59 -7.83
CA GLN A 109 13.87 -4.33 -8.75
C GLN A 109 14.14 -2.84 -8.92
N LEU A 110 13.10 -2.05 -9.12
CA LEU A 110 13.18 -0.62 -9.35
C LEU A 110 13.10 0.17 -8.04
N LEU A 111 12.19 -0.20 -7.15
CA LEU A 111 11.93 0.53 -5.90
C LEU A 111 13.14 0.59 -4.96
N LYS A 112 14.03 -0.39 -5.00
CA LYS A 112 15.26 -0.39 -4.20
C LYS A 112 16.30 0.65 -4.64
N HIS A 113 16.09 1.30 -5.79
CA HIS A 113 17.01 2.27 -6.38
C HIS A 113 16.42 3.68 -6.49
N ILE A 114 15.19 3.89 -6.02
CA ILE A 114 14.61 5.24 -6.03
C ILE A 114 15.27 6.13 -4.97
N GLU A 115 15.26 7.42 -5.25
CA GLU A 115 15.65 8.41 -4.25
C GLU A 115 14.73 8.32 -3.02
N PRO A 116 15.27 8.51 -1.81
CA PRO A 116 14.48 8.43 -0.59
C PRO A 116 13.26 9.35 -0.58
N VAL A 117 12.18 8.89 0.06
CA VAL A 117 10.90 9.59 0.13
C VAL A 117 10.65 10.21 1.51
N ASP A 118 9.86 11.27 1.53
CA ASP A 118 9.42 11.92 2.77
C ASP A 118 8.22 11.20 3.40
N LEU A 119 7.39 10.54 2.57
CA LEU A 119 6.22 9.79 3.01
C LEU A 119 6.01 8.52 2.19
N TRP A 120 5.90 7.40 2.89
CA TRP A 120 5.47 6.10 2.38
C TRP A 120 4.02 5.87 2.81
N ILE A 121 3.13 5.58 1.86
CA ILE A 121 1.73 5.27 2.13
C ILE A 121 1.41 3.88 1.60
N ASP A 122 0.99 2.99 2.48
CA ASP A 122 0.48 1.67 2.12
C ASP A 122 -0.90 1.46 2.75
N ARG A 123 -1.89 1.29 1.90
CA ARG A 123 -3.21 0.83 2.31
C ARG A 123 -3.56 -0.47 1.60
N ALA A 124 -3.69 -1.53 2.37
CA ALA A 124 -4.15 -2.83 1.90
C ALA A 124 -3.20 -3.56 0.92
N VAL A 125 -1.87 -3.39 1.07
CA VAL A 125 -0.87 -4.14 0.29
C VAL A 125 -0.05 -5.08 1.17
N LEU A 126 0.58 -4.57 2.23
CA LEU A 126 1.40 -5.38 3.15
C LEU A 126 0.67 -6.63 3.66
N HIS A 127 -0.64 -6.56 3.84
CA HIS A 127 -1.40 -7.70 4.35
C HIS A 127 -1.43 -8.92 3.40
N PHE A 128 -1.10 -8.75 2.10
CA PHE A 128 -0.98 -9.88 1.17
C PHE A 128 0.33 -10.67 1.38
N PHE A 129 1.30 -10.13 2.08
CA PHE A 129 2.55 -10.82 2.38
C PHE A 129 2.38 -11.73 3.60
N THR A 130 1.95 -12.96 3.33
CA THR A 130 1.71 -13.96 4.39
C THR A 130 2.95 -14.75 4.76
N ASN A 131 4.01 -14.67 3.95
CA ASN A 131 5.29 -15.32 4.19
C ASN A 131 6.22 -14.40 5.00
N PRO A 132 6.83 -14.87 6.10
CA PRO A 132 7.74 -14.05 6.91
C PRO A 132 8.92 -13.44 6.14
N LYS A 133 9.42 -14.11 5.09
CA LYS A 133 10.49 -13.58 4.25
C LYS A 133 10.03 -12.38 3.42
N GLU A 134 8.82 -12.43 2.88
CA GLU A 134 8.23 -11.34 2.12
C GLU A 134 7.95 -10.13 3.01
N GLN A 135 7.42 -10.38 4.23
CA GLN A 135 7.24 -9.33 5.23
C GLN A 135 8.56 -8.65 5.57
N LYS A 136 9.61 -9.44 5.84
CA LYS A 136 10.95 -8.90 6.12
C LYS A 136 11.46 -8.04 4.96
N ASN A 137 11.39 -8.54 3.73
CA ASN A 137 11.82 -7.79 2.54
C ASN A 137 11.07 -6.47 2.40
N TYR A 138 9.75 -6.48 2.65
CA TYR A 138 8.92 -5.28 2.62
C TYR A 138 9.38 -4.24 3.66
N PHE A 139 9.56 -4.64 4.93
CA PHE A 139 9.98 -3.70 5.97
C PHE A 139 11.41 -3.19 5.78
N GLU A 140 12.31 -4.01 5.22
CA GLU A 140 13.66 -3.59 4.81
C GLU A 140 13.59 -2.55 3.68
N LEU A 141 12.75 -2.79 2.65
CA LEU A 141 12.53 -1.83 1.57
C LEU A 141 11.98 -0.51 2.11
N LEU A 142 10.91 -0.55 2.92
CA LEU A 142 10.32 0.62 3.55
C LEU A 142 11.36 1.40 4.35
N SER A 143 12.12 0.69 5.21
CA SER A 143 13.13 1.32 6.05
C SER A 143 14.24 1.98 5.24
N ASN A 144 14.66 1.38 4.13
CA ASN A 144 15.72 1.94 3.28
C ASN A 144 15.20 3.11 2.41
N THR A 145 13.92 3.09 2.06
CA THR A 145 13.32 4.08 1.15
C THR A 145 12.87 5.36 1.87
N VAL A 146 12.38 5.26 3.11
CA VAL A 146 11.97 6.44 3.87
C VAL A 146 13.18 7.20 4.40
N LYS A 147 13.22 8.53 4.22
CA LYS A 147 14.26 9.43 4.76
C LYS A 147 14.29 9.41 6.28
N SER A 148 15.43 9.76 6.89
CA SER A 148 15.44 10.17 8.30
C SER A 148 14.51 11.36 8.50
N ASN A 149 13.72 11.35 9.57
CA ASN A 149 12.61 12.26 9.84
C ASN A 149 11.41 12.15 8.91
N GLY A 150 11.43 11.26 7.89
CA GLY A 150 10.29 10.94 7.05
C GLY A 150 9.25 10.07 7.76
N TYR A 151 8.17 9.78 7.08
CA TYR A 151 7.00 9.12 7.66
C TYR A 151 6.61 7.86 6.88
N ALA A 152 5.99 6.91 7.58
CA ALA A 152 5.31 5.77 6.99
C ALA A 152 3.88 5.68 7.53
N ILE A 153 2.90 5.61 6.64
CA ILE A 153 1.50 5.33 6.95
C ILE A 153 1.21 3.90 6.50
N LEU A 154 0.80 3.06 7.44
CA LEU A 154 0.40 1.68 7.17
C LEU A 154 -1.05 1.48 7.61
N ALA A 155 -1.94 1.24 6.63
CA ALA A 155 -3.35 0.95 6.85
C ALA A 155 -3.64 -0.48 6.38
N GLN A 156 -3.74 -1.41 7.32
CA GLN A 156 -3.83 -2.84 7.04
C GLN A 156 -5.07 -3.45 7.70
N PHE A 157 -5.51 -4.62 7.23
CA PHE A 157 -6.54 -5.38 7.92
C PHE A 157 -6.09 -5.66 9.35
N ASN A 158 -6.95 -5.30 10.32
CA ASN A 158 -6.68 -5.60 11.72
C ASN A 158 -7.09 -7.04 12.09
N THR A 159 -6.82 -7.45 13.32
CA THR A 159 -7.06 -8.83 13.82
C THR A 159 -8.54 -9.24 13.82
N ASN A 160 -9.47 -8.30 13.68
CA ASN A 160 -10.91 -8.55 13.59
C ASN A 160 -11.44 -8.57 12.15
N SER A 161 -10.58 -8.29 11.16
CA SER A 161 -10.96 -8.20 9.76
C SER A 161 -11.04 -9.58 9.08
N ALA A 162 -11.37 -9.58 7.78
CA ALA A 162 -11.41 -10.79 6.98
C ALA A 162 -10.01 -11.44 6.82
N LYS A 163 -9.98 -12.76 6.65
CA LYS A 163 -8.75 -13.53 6.39
C LYS A 163 -8.42 -13.66 4.90
N PHE A 164 -9.28 -13.12 4.04
CA PHE A 164 -9.13 -13.14 2.59
C PHE A 164 -9.51 -11.80 2.00
N CYS A 165 -8.78 -11.38 0.95
CA CYS A 165 -9.07 -10.20 0.13
C CYS A 165 -8.81 -10.55 -1.34
N SER A 166 -9.73 -10.21 -2.25
CA SER A 166 -9.63 -10.54 -3.69
C SER A 166 -9.27 -12.01 -3.98
N GLY A 167 -9.82 -12.94 -3.18
CA GLY A 167 -9.54 -14.38 -3.31
C GLY A 167 -8.14 -14.83 -2.86
N LEU A 168 -7.34 -13.93 -2.28
CA LEU A 168 -6.02 -14.21 -1.72
C LEU A 168 -6.08 -14.21 -0.19
N PRO A 169 -5.29 -15.08 0.48
CA PRO A 169 -5.14 -15.03 1.93
C PRO A 169 -4.42 -13.76 2.34
N VAL A 170 -4.77 -13.22 3.52
CA VAL A 170 -4.12 -12.04 4.08
C VAL A 170 -3.64 -12.28 5.50
N PHE A 171 -2.58 -11.57 5.87
CA PHE A 171 -2.07 -11.50 7.23
C PHE A 171 -2.70 -10.30 7.93
N GLN A 172 -3.17 -10.47 9.15
CA GLN A 172 -3.83 -9.43 9.94
C GLN A 172 -2.82 -8.77 10.87
N TYR A 173 -2.87 -7.44 10.95
CA TYR A 173 -1.94 -6.65 11.75
C TYR A 173 -2.64 -5.98 12.94
N ASN A 174 -1.86 -5.68 13.98
CA ASN A 174 -2.17 -4.69 15.00
C ASN A 174 -0.97 -3.73 15.13
N LYS A 175 -1.12 -2.68 15.91
CA LYS A 175 -0.07 -1.67 16.05
C LYS A 175 1.22 -2.25 16.64
N GLU A 176 1.11 -3.17 17.61
CA GLU A 176 2.24 -3.80 18.29
C GLU A 176 3.09 -4.65 17.33
N LEU A 177 2.43 -5.37 16.40
CA LEU A 177 3.12 -6.12 15.35
C LEU A 177 3.83 -5.20 14.37
N LEU A 178 3.20 -4.10 13.95
CA LEU A 178 3.81 -3.12 13.05
C LEU A 178 5.00 -2.41 13.73
N GLU A 179 4.88 -2.01 14.99
CA GLU A 179 5.99 -1.45 15.78
C GLU A 179 7.15 -2.42 15.89
N LYS A 180 6.87 -3.69 16.19
CA LYS A 180 7.89 -4.75 16.26
C LYS A 180 8.62 -4.94 14.94
N GLN A 181 7.92 -4.92 13.81
CA GLN A 181 8.51 -5.11 12.49
C GLN A 181 9.36 -3.92 12.05
N LEU A 182 8.94 -2.70 12.34
CA LEU A 182 9.69 -1.47 12.05
C LEU A 182 10.88 -1.26 13.00
N GLY A 183 10.82 -1.86 14.19
CA GLY A 183 11.89 -1.82 15.18
C GLY A 183 12.20 -0.42 15.72
N SER A 184 13.40 -0.27 16.30
CA SER A 184 13.82 0.98 16.96
C SER A 184 14.06 2.16 16.03
N SER A 185 14.12 1.92 14.71
CA SER A 185 14.34 2.95 13.69
C SER A 185 13.13 3.85 13.46
N PHE A 186 11.94 3.42 13.87
CA PHE A 186 10.71 4.18 13.76
C PHE A 186 10.06 4.40 15.13
N THR A 187 9.30 5.47 15.23
CA THR A 187 8.47 5.79 16.40
C THR A 187 7.03 5.89 15.95
N LEU A 188 6.12 5.19 16.62
CA LEU A 188 4.68 5.34 16.41
C LEU A 188 4.24 6.73 16.88
N ILE A 189 3.57 7.47 16.01
CA ILE A 189 3.03 8.82 16.27
C ILE A 189 1.55 8.76 16.57
N ASP A 190 0.80 7.98 15.76
CA ASP A 190 -0.65 7.84 15.92
C ASP A 190 -1.12 6.47 15.43
N SER A 191 -2.24 5.99 15.98
CA SER A 191 -2.91 4.79 15.50
C SER A 191 -4.39 4.78 15.87
N PHE A 192 -5.25 4.30 14.96
CA PHE A 192 -6.67 4.12 15.21
C PHE A 192 -7.23 2.96 14.40
N ASN A 193 -8.29 2.36 14.91
CA ASN A 193 -9.08 1.37 14.15
C ASN A 193 -10.13 2.10 13.31
N TYR A 194 -10.37 1.59 12.11
CA TYR A 194 -11.34 2.14 11.18
C TYR A 194 -12.14 1.04 10.51
N THR A 195 -13.46 1.16 10.55
CA THR A 195 -14.39 0.26 9.86
C THR A 195 -14.70 0.80 8.48
N TYR A 196 -14.10 0.22 7.46
CA TYR A 196 -14.37 0.54 6.07
C TYR A 196 -15.58 -0.25 5.55
N THR A 197 -16.51 0.43 4.89
CA THR A 197 -17.63 -0.21 4.19
C THR A 197 -17.33 -0.29 2.70
N MET A 198 -17.22 -1.53 2.19
CA MET A 198 -16.97 -1.82 0.78
C MET A 198 -18.15 -1.39 -0.11
N PRO A 199 -17.95 -1.23 -1.42
CA PRO A 199 -19.05 -1.00 -2.36
C PRO A 199 -20.14 -2.09 -2.33
N SER A 200 -19.81 -3.32 -1.91
CA SER A 200 -20.76 -4.40 -1.69
C SER A 200 -21.62 -4.25 -0.43
N GLY A 201 -21.29 -3.30 0.46
CA GLY A 201 -21.89 -3.17 1.79
C GLY A 201 -21.20 -3.95 2.89
N ASP A 202 -20.26 -4.85 2.55
CA ASP A 202 -19.48 -5.59 3.55
C ASP A 202 -18.51 -4.68 4.29
N LYS A 203 -18.22 -5.03 5.53
CA LYS A 203 -17.27 -4.28 6.38
C LYS A 203 -15.90 -4.93 6.40
N ARG A 204 -14.88 -4.08 6.49
CA ARG A 204 -13.48 -4.47 6.69
C ARG A 204 -12.89 -3.61 7.80
N GLU A 205 -12.31 -4.27 8.77
CA GLU A 205 -11.70 -3.62 9.92
C GLU A 205 -10.22 -3.37 9.64
N TYR A 206 -9.82 -2.10 9.70
CA TYR A 206 -8.44 -1.66 9.48
C TYR A 206 -7.80 -1.17 10.78
N ILE A 207 -6.49 -1.31 10.86
CA ILE A 207 -5.63 -0.52 11.73
C ILE A 207 -4.87 0.49 10.86
N TYR A 208 -5.03 1.76 11.15
CA TYR A 208 -4.24 2.86 10.58
C TYR A 208 -3.14 3.23 11.56
N THR A 209 -1.93 3.41 11.06
CA THR A 209 -0.77 3.78 11.88
C THR A 209 0.06 4.82 11.15
N LEU A 210 0.58 5.80 11.91
CA LEU A 210 1.57 6.77 11.46
C LEU A 210 2.85 6.56 12.23
N PHE A 211 3.93 6.28 11.51
CA PHE A 211 5.26 6.16 12.05
C PHE A 211 6.16 7.28 11.55
N LYS A 212 7.08 7.75 12.40
CA LYS A 212 8.15 8.65 12.03
C LYS A 212 9.48 7.92 12.13
N LYS A 213 10.30 7.99 11.07
CA LYS A 213 11.67 7.47 11.09
C LYS A 213 12.58 8.42 11.88
N LYS A 214 13.47 7.86 12.68
CA LYS A 214 14.48 8.60 13.46
C LYS A 214 15.61 9.11 12.59
#